data_28af146f9d987da3d24e1913f4c7b516
#
_entry.id   28af146f9d987da3d24e1913f4c7b516
#
_cell.length_a   1.000
_cell.length_b   1.000
_cell.length_c   1.000
_cell.angle_alpha   90.00
_cell.angle_beta   90.00
_cell.angle_gamma   90.00
#
_symmetry.space_group_name_H-M   'P 1'
#
loop_
_entity.id
_entity.type
_entity.pdbx_description
1 polymer ?
#
loop_
_entity_poly.entity_id
_entity_poly.type
_entity_poly.pdbx_seq_one_letter_code
_entity_poly.pdbx_strand_id
1 'polypeptide(L)'
;NKLYTCKIAEANTIWITQVDPNFYQVNEPSRFYQLLEYGLYFTNQTRMTTQEINPRWGQTFSAGYTHSPLEHIDLGYQWWGDGHLYFPGFTTNHSLSLYGGFQHMSDKERNYSNKILYPRGITLPGYEIASLRTGYHMPIAFPDLPLSSLLYLKTINAAVFYDWGSSRNKFGKATYSSYGIELTTDTHFFRLTYPIRLGIRTGYETQHKKMFADLIFSIGLSI
;
A
#
# COMPACT_ATOMS: atom_id res chain seq x y z
N ASN A 1 -9.82 18.42 -12.77
CA ASN A 1 -8.77 18.02 -13.74
C ASN A 1 -8.66 16.51 -13.70
N LYS A 2 -9.00 15.87 -14.82
CA LYS A 2 -8.85 14.42 -14.98
C LYS A 2 -7.46 14.20 -15.55
N LEU A 3 -6.56 13.63 -14.74
CA LEU A 3 -5.25 13.24 -15.23
C LEU A 3 -5.31 11.75 -15.59
N TYR A 4 -5.16 11.46 -16.86
CA TYR A 4 -5.00 10.10 -17.36
C TYR A 4 -3.52 9.90 -17.68
N THR A 5 -2.82 9.08 -16.89
CA THR A 5 -1.44 8.74 -17.21
C THR A 5 -1.39 7.28 -17.62
N CYS A 6 -1.00 7.04 -18.87
CA CYS A 6 -0.69 5.71 -19.36
C CYS A 6 0.83 5.58 -19.45
N LYS A 7 1.44 4.78 -18.60
CA LYS A 7 2.85 4.40 -18.74
C LYS A 7 2.91 3.12 -19.58
N ILE A 8 3.47 3.22 -20.77
CA ILE A 8 3.46 2.12 -21.74
C ILE A 8 4.56 1.10 -21.47
N ALA A 9 5.69 1.48 -20.91
CA ALA A 9 6.73 0.55 -20.43
C ALA A 9 7.76 1.27 -19.55
N GLU A 10 8.14 0.64 -18.45
CA GLU A 10 9.37 0.95 -17.70
C GLU A 10 10.31 -0.25 -17.77
N ALA A 11 11.55 -0.04 -18.25
CA ALA A 11 12.59 -1.05 -18.19
C ALA A 11 13.39 -0.84 -16.90
N ASN A 12 13.25 -1.76 -15.96
CA ASN A 12 14.03 -1.76 -14.72
C ASN A 12 15.13 -2.81 -14.79
N THR A 13 16.35 -2.37 -14.65
CA THR A 13 17.52 -3.25 -14.54
C THR A 13 17.82 -3.49 -13.07
N ILE A 14 17.61 -4.70 -12.59
CA ILE A 14 17.87 -5.07 -11.20
C ILE A 14 19.13 -5.94 -11.16
N TRP A 15 20.13 -5.49 -10.41
CA TRP A 15 21.29 -6.30 -10.03
C TRP A 15 20.93 -7.05 -8.75
N ILE A 16 20.71 -8.36 -8.84
CA ILE A 16 20.44 -9.18 -7.67
C ILE A 16 21.75 -9.85 -7.26
N THR A 17 22.34 -9.35 -6.19
CA THR A 17 23.32 -10.10 -5.39
C THR A 17 22.56 -10.75 -4.26
N GLN A 18 22.25 -12.03 -4.39
CA GLN A 18 21.64 -12.79 -3.30
C GLN A 18 22.74 -13.31 -2.40
N VAL A 19 22.88 -12.71 -1.22
CA VAL A 19 23.72 -13.26 -0.14
C VAL A 19 22.77 -13.84 0.89
N ASP A 20 22.63 -15.15 0.89
CA ASP A 20 21.98 -15.87 1.99
C ASP A 20 23.06 -16.13 3.07
N PRO A 21 22.96 -15.55 4.29
CA PRO A 21 23.98 -15.68 5.32
C PRO A 21 24.09 -17.10 5.91
N ASN A 22 23.19 -18.02 5.58
CA ASN A 22 23.13 -19.34 6.21
C ASN A 22 23.39 -20.52 5.29
N PHE A 23 23.57 -20.36 3.99
CA PHE A 23 23.76 -21.48 3.10
C PHE A 23 24.79 -21.21 2.01
N TYR A 24 25.86 -22.02 2.01
CA TYR A 24 26.80 -22.33 0.93
C TYR A 24 27.03 -21.19 -0.07
N GLN A 25 28.24 -20.68 -0.12
CA GLN A 25 28.70 -19.87 -1.24
C GLN A 25 28.51 -20.67 -2.54
N VAL A 26 27.33 -20.62 -3.09
CA VAL A 26 27.13 -20.92 -4.50
C VAL A 26 27.75 -19.73 -5.22
N ASN A 27 28.89 -19.92 -5.82
CA ASN A 27 29.49 -18.98 -6.76
C ASN A 27 28.57 -18.91 -7.99
N GLU A 28 27.40 -18.29 -7.81
CA GLU A 28 26.54 -17.95 -8.93
C GLU A 28 27.16 -16.72 -9.60
N PRO A 29 27.49 -16.80 -10.89
CA PRO A 29 27.95 -15.63 -11.60
C PRO A 29 26.89 -14.55 -11.52
N SER A 30 27.30 -13.30 -11.27
CA SER A 30 26.40 -12.15 -11.30
C SER A 30 25.65 -12.16 -12.63
N ARG A 31 24.34 -12.42 -12.58
CA ARG A 31 23.48 -12.49 -13.76
C ARG A 31 22.76 -11.18 -13.94
N PHE A 32 22.71 -10.72 -15.16
CA PHE A 32 21.91 -9.57 -15.55
C PHE A 32 20.47 -10.05 -15.79
N TYR A 33 19.50 -9.46 -15.08
CA TYR A 33 18.08 -9.71 -15.28
C TYR A 33 17.41 -8.47 -15.86
N GLN A 34 16.62 -8.65 -16.89
CA GLN A 34 15.81 -7.59 -17.47
C GLN A 34 14.33 -7.90 -17.25
N LEU A 35 13.61 -6.95 -16.66
CA LEU A 35 12.17 -7.01 -16.47
C LEU A 35 11.51 -5.89 -17.24
N LEU A 36 10.46 -6.20 -17.99
CA LEU A 36 9.57 -5.23 -18.63
C LEU A 36 8.27 -5.18 -17.83
N GLU A 37 7.87 -3.98 -17.45
CA GLU A 37 6.62 -3.71 -16.75
C GLU A 37 5.75 -2.79 -17.60
N TYR A 38 4.51 -3.22 -17.84
CA TYR A 38 3.46 -2.43 -18.48
C TYR A 38 2.46 -2.05 -17.40
N GLY A 39 2.09 -0.78 -17.33
CA GLY A 39 1.17 -0.30 -16.30
C GLY A 39 0.15 0.69 -16.85
N LEU A 40 -1.07 0.60 -16.34
CA LEU A 40 -2.16 1.53 -16.53
C LEU A 40 -2.51 2.16 -15.19
N TYR A 41 -2.71 3.46 -15.19
CA TYR A 41 -3.14 4.19 -14.00
C TYR A 41 -4.29 5.14 -14.37
N PHE A 42 -5.36 5.08 -13.58
CA PHE A 42 -6.51 5.97 -13.71
C PHE A 42 -6.81 6.62 -12.36
N THR A 43 -7.03 7.92 -12.34
CA THR A 43 -7.48 8.63 -11.15
C THR A 43 -8.56 9.64 -11.49
N ASN A 44 -9.60 9.67 -10.66
CA ASN A 44 -10.68 10.65 -10.72
C ASN A 44 -11.12 10.95 -9.29
N GLN A 45 -10.73 12.11 -8.76
CA GLN A 45 -10.97 12.48 -7.37
C GLN A 45 -11.50 13.91 -7.29
N THR A 46 -12.39 14.16 -6.32
CA THR A 46 -12.78 15.53 -5.97
C THR A 46 -11.62 16.25 -5.28
N ARG A 47 -11.56 17.56 -5.42
CA ARG A 47 -10.60 18.37 -4.66
C ARG A 47 -10.86 18.23 -3.19
N MET A 48 -9.81 18.06 -2.42
CA MET A 48 -9.86 17.97 -0.97
C MET A 48 -9.73 19.36 -0.36
N THR A 49 -10.46 19.60 0.71
CA THR A 49 -10.25 20.75 1.59
C THR A 49 -9.12 20.43 2.60
N THR A 50 -8.61 21.45 3.27
CA THR A 50 -7.54 21.29 4.26
C THR A 50 -7.94 20.46 5.49
N GLN A 51 -9.22 20.23 5.71
CA GLN A 51 -9.79 19.48 6.84
C GLN A 51 -10.19 18.06 6.47
N GLU A 52 -10.20 17.71 5.18
CA GLU A 52 -10.54 16.38 4.72
C GLU A 52 -9.32 15.45 4.77
N ILE A 53 -9.53 14.22 5.25
CA ILE A 53 -8.50 13.19 5.33
C ILE A 53 -8.33 12.49 3.98
N ASN A 54 -9.45 12.24 3.32
CA ASN A 54 -9.56 11.63 2.00
C ASN A 54 -10.54 12.42 1.14
N PRO A 55 -10.48 12.31 -0.20
CA PRO A 55 -11.47 12.94 -1.07
C PRO A 55 -12.88 12.42 -0.73
N ARG A 56 -13.89 13.28 -0.77
CA ARG A 56 -15.29 12.89 -0.54
C ARG A 56 -15.77 11.86 -1.56
N TRP A 57 -15.37 12.06 -2.81
CA TRP A 57 -15.60 11.12 -3.90
C TRP A 57 -14.31 10.95 -4.65
N GLY A 58 -13.93 9.72 -4.84
CA GLY A 58 -12.72 9.42 -5.58
C GLY A 58 -12.64 7.97 -5.97
N GLN A 59 -11.98 7.75 -7.08
CA GLN A 59 -11.67 6.42 -7.59
C GLN A 59 -10.30 6.47 -8.25
N THR A 60 -9.47 5.53 -7.87
CA THR A 60 -8.19 5.28 -8.53
C THR A 60 -8.12 3.80 -8.88
N PHE A 61 -7.60 3.50 -10.05
CA PHE A 61 -7.38 2.14 -10.50
C PHE A 61 -5.97 2.07 -11.07
N SER A 62 -5.28 1.01 -10.73
CA SER A 62 -4.03 0.67 -11.36
C SER A 62 -4.01 -0.82 -11.73
N ALA A 63 -3.34 -1.13 -12.83
CA ALA A 63 -3.14 -2.49 -13.27
C ALA A 63 -1.82 -2.59 -14.01
N GLY A 64 -1.15 -3.73 -13.90
CA GLY A 64 0.11 -3.92 -14.59
C GLY A 64 0.43 -5.38 -14.87
N TYR A 65 1.37 -5.54 -15.79
CA TYR A 65 1.92 -6.81 -16.21
C TYR A 65 3.44 -6.70 -16.30
N THR A 66 4.12 -7.62 -15.65
CA THR A 66 5.60 -7.67 -15.63
C THR A 66 6.05 -9.04 -16.12
N HIS A 67 7.04 -9.06 -17.00
CA HIS A 67 7.65 -10.30 -17.47
C HIS A 67 9.13 -10.10 -17.82
N SER A 68 9.86 -11.22 -17.94
CA SER A 68 11.23 -11.21 -18.47
C SER A 68 11.20 -11.48 -19.97
N PRO A 69 11.76 -10.59 -20.82
CA PRO A 69 11.83 -10.81 -22.26
C PRO A 69 12.98 -11.73 -22.69
N LEU A 70 13.91 -12.06 -21.78
CA LEU A 70 15.08 -12.89 -22.10
C LEU A 70 14.73 -14.37 -21.99
N GLU A 71 14.74 -15.09 -23.12
CA GLU A 71 14.40 -16.51 -23.22
C GLU A 71 15.28 -17.44 -22.38
N HIS A 72 16.52 -17.04 -22.12
CA HIS A 72 17.48 -17.88 -21.39
C HIS A 72 17.26 -17.92 -19.88
N ILE A 73 16.45 -17.01 -19.35
CA ILE A 73 16.17 -16.89 -17.92
C ILE A 73 14.66 -16.71 -17.76
N ASP A 74 13.95 -17.81 -17.58
CA ASP A 74 12.52 -17.79 -17.34
C ASP A 74 12.23 -17.38 -15.89
N LEU A 75 12.07 -16.08 -15.65
CA LEU A 75 11.66 -15.52 -14.38
C LEU A 75 10.14 -15.59 -14.16
N GLY A 76 9.41 -16.10 -15.14
CA GLY A 76 7.98 -16.14 -15.13
C GLY A 76 7.35 -14.76 -15.44
N TYR A 77 6.13 -14.56 -14.96
CA TYR A 77 5.38 -13.32 -15.14
C TYR A 77 4.58 -12.98 -13.89
N GLN A 78 4.22 -11.72 -13.78
CA GLN A 78 3.34 -11.19 -12.76
C GLN A 78 2.30 -10.29 -13.42
N TRP A 79 1.04 -10.42 -13.03
CA TRP A 79 0.02 -9.43 -13.32
C TRP A 79 -0.70 -9.04 -12.04
N TRP A 80 -1.12 -7.80 -11.98
CA TRP A 80 -1.75 -7.24 -10.80
C TRP A 80 -2.74 -6.15 -11.20
N GLY A 81 -3.69 -5.92 -10.32
CA GLY A 81 -4.63 -4.82 -10.45
C GLY A 81 -5.14 -4.44 -9.08
N ASP A 82 -5.28 -3.16 -8.85
CA ASP A 82 -5.83 -2.62 -7.62
C ASP A 82 -6.67 -1.37 -7.85
N GLY A 83 -7.48 -1.05 -6.87
CA GLY A 83 -8.30 0.14 -6.90
C GLY A 83 -8.64 0.67 -5.53
N HIS A 84 -8.75 1.99 -5.45
CA HIS A 84 -9.28 2.70 -4.29
C HIS A 84 -10.57 3.40 -4.66
N LEU A 85 -11.57 3.28 -3.79
CA LEU A 85 -12.82 4.01 -3.85
C LEU A 85 -12.99 4.80 -2.57
N TYR A 86 -13.38 6.05 -2.70
CA TYR A 86 -13.64 6.95 -1.59
C TYR A 86 -15.08 7.42 -1.64
N PHE A 87 -15.72 7.42 -0.48
CA PHE A 87 -17.10 7.84 -0.30
C PHE A 87 -17.20 8.82 0.88
N PRO A 88 -18.17 9.74 0.86
CA PRO A 88 -18.44 10.59 2.02
C PRO A 88 -18.89 9.74 3.21
N GLY A 89 -18.47 10.12 4.41
CA GLY A 89 -18.93 9.52 5.64
C GLY A 89 -20.29 10.07 6.11
N PHE A 90 -20.73 9.67 7.29
CA PHE A 90 -22.00 10.06 7.88
C PHE A 90 -22.05 11.54 8.27
N THR A 91 -20.90 12.14 8.56
CA THR A 91 -20.79 13.55 8.95
C THR A 91 -19.78 14.28 8.06
N THR A 92 -19.79 15.61 8.16
CA THR A 92 -18.85 16.48 7.43
C THR A 92 -17.42 16.08 7.77
N ASN A 93 -16.56 16.03 6.76
CA ASN A 93 -15.14 15.67 6.85
C ASN A 93 -14.83 14.18 7.21
N HIS A 94 -15.86 13.37 7.42
CA HIS A 94 -15.68 11.92 7.53
C HIS A 94 -15.61 11.30 6.13
N SER A 95 -14.90 10.18 6.01
CA SER A 95 -14.78 9.45 4.75
C SER A 95 -14.71 7.95 4.96
N LEU A 96 -15.29 7.22 4.01
CA LEU A 96 -15.16 5.78 3.89
C LEU A 96 -14.19 5.50 2.74
N SER A 97 -13.16 4.71 2.99
CA SER A 97 -12.24 4.22 1.98
C SER A 97 -12.39 2.71 1.78
N LEU A 98 -12.42 2.30 0.52
CA LEU A 98 -12.39 0.90 0.11
C LEU A 98 -11.18 0.72 -0.81
N TYR A 99 -10.39 -0.29 -0.54
CA TYR A 99 -9.32 -0.74 -1.39
C TYR A 99 -9.54 -2.20 -1.75
N GLY A 100 -9.38 -2.55 -3.01
CA GLY A 100 -9.35 -3.92 -3.48
C GLY A 100 -8.14 -4.14 -4.38
N GLY A 101 -7.43 -5.24 -4.18
CA GLY A 101 -6.27 -5.58 -4.99
C GLY A 101 -6.20 -7.08 -5.26
N PHE A 102 -5.75 -7.43 -6.45
CA PHE A 102 -5.47 -8.80 -6.84
C PHE A 102 -4.13 -8.87 -7.57
N GLN A 103 -3.35 -9.90 -7.25
CA GLN A 103 -2.05 -10.15 -7.84
C GLN A 103 -1.87 -11.63 -8.09
N HIS A 104 -1.34 -11.96 -9.26
CA HIS A 104 -0.95 -13.31 -9.61
C HIS A 104 0.47 -13.32 -10.14
N MET A 105 1.28 -14.23 -9.60
CA MET A 105 2.63 -14.50 -10.05
C MET A 105 2.69 -15.92 -10.61
N SER A 106 3.46 -16.15 -11.65
CA SER A 106 3.73 -17.50 -12.09
C SER A 106 4.40 -18.28 -10.97
N ASP A 107 4.07 -19.55 -10.82
CA ASP A 107 4.56 -20.42 -9.74
C ASP A 107 6.08 -20.68 -9.77
N LYS A 108 6.76 -20.16 -10.77
CA LYS A 108 8.20 -20.30 -10.96
C LYS A 108 8.91 -19.21 -10.15
N GLU A 109 9.40 -19.60 -8.97
CA GLU A 109 10.31 -18.81 -8.13
C GLU A 109 9.89 -17.33 -7.95
N ARG A 110 9.58 -16.93 -6.75
CA ARG A 110 9.06 -15.62 -6.34
C ARG A 110 10.03 -14.47 -6.63
N ASN A 111 10.28 -14.19 -7.90
CA ASN A 111 11.23 -13.17 -8.32
C ASN A 111 10.64 -11.75 -8.37
N TYR A 112 9.33 -11.63 -8.17
CA TYR A 112 8.62 -10.36 -8.29
C TYR A 112 8.21 -9.82 -6.92
N SER A 113 8.34 -8.50 -6.76
CA SER A 113 7.85 -7.81 -5.57
C SER A 113 6.33 -7.71 -5.56
N ASN A 114 5.76 -7.64 -4.37
CA ASN A 114 4.33 -7.41 -4.22
C ASN A 114 3.95 -6.01 -4.67
N LYS A 115 2.91 -5.91 -5.49
CA LYS A 115 2.40 -4.66 -6.07
C LYS A 115 1.13 -4.17 -5.39
N ILE A 116 0.42 -5.04 -4.68
CA ILE A 116 -0.83 -4.71 -4.00
C ILE A 116 -0.62 -4.52 -2.49
N LEU A 117 -1.49 -3.75 -1.87
CA LEU A 117 -1.47 -3.54 -0.43
C LEU A 117 -2.03 -4.76 0.31
N TYR A 118 -1.30 -5.25 1.29
CA TYR A 118 -1.76 -6.32 2.18
C TYR A 118 -2.73 -5.80 3.24
N PRO A 119 -3.57 -6.68 3.81
CA PRO A 119 -4.30 -6.38 5.03
C PRO A 119 -3.34 -5.89 6.12
N ARG A 120 -3.79 -4.95 6.94
CA ARG A 120 -2.96 -4.37 8.01
C ARG A 120 -2.58 -5.42 9.04
N GLY A 121 -1.29 -5.42 9.43
CA GLY A 121 -0.74 -6.38 10.38
C GLY A 121 -0.52 -7.79 9.84
N ILE A 122 -0.75 -8.04 8.54
CA ILE A 122 -0.69 -9.37 7.93
C ILE A 122 0.22 -9.33 6.70
N THR A 123 1.09 -10.33 6.60
CA THR A 123 1.86 -10.60 5.38
C THR A 123 1.26 -11.82 4.69
N LEU A 124 0.92 -11.69 3.42
CA LEU A 124 0.31 -12.75 2.62
C LEU A 124 1.38 -13.47 1.78
N PRO A 125 1.79 -14.68 2.15
CA PRO A 125 2.72 -15.46 1.35
C PRO A 125 1.96 -16.21 0.26
N GLY A 126 2.39 -16.12 -1.00
CA GLY A 126 1.78 -16.89 -2.08
C GLY A 126 2.04 -16.28 -3.44
N TYR A 127 1.63 -17.00 -4.48
CA TYR A 127 1.71 -16.55 -5.87
C TYR A 127 0.41 -15.94 -6.37
N GLU A 128 -0.70 -16.20 -5.70
CA GLU A 128 -1.99 -15.56 -5.97
C GLU A 128 -2.48 -14.91 -4.69
N ILE A 129 -2.66 -13.60 -4.73
CA ILE A 129 -2.97 -12.80 -3.55
C ILE A 129 -4.15 -11.89 -3.89
N ALA A 130 -5.15 -11.90 -3.03
CA ALA A 130 -6.26 -10.96 -3.07
C ALA A 130 -6.34 -10.22 -1.73
N SER A 131 -6.58 -8.93 -1.78
CA SER A 131 -6.69 -8.08 -0.60
C SER A 131 -7.86 -7.12 -0.73
N LEU A 132 -8.61 -6.98 0.35
CA LEU A 132 -9.65 -5.98 0.53
C LEU A 132 -9.35 -5.23 1.82
N ARG A 133 -9.28 -3.89 1.75
CA ARG A 133 -9.10 -3.05 2.94
C ARG A 133 -10.22 -2.04 2.99
N THR A 134 -10.80 -1.91 4.16
CA THR A 134 -11.84 -0.91 4.42
C THR A 134 -11.40 -0.01 5.55
N GLY A 135 -11.77 1.26 5.49
CA GLY A 135 -11.45 2.19 6.55
C GLY A 135 -12.49 3.30 6.65
N TYR A 136 -13.00 3.54 7.84
CA TYR A 136 -13.84 4.70 8.13
C TYR A 136 -12.99 5.71 8.90
N HIS A 137 -12.74 6.84 8.26
CA HIS A 137 -11.87 7.90 8.75
C HIS A 137 -12.67 9.07 9.30
N MET A 138 -12.28 9.56 10.47
CA MET A 138 -12.93 10.66 11.14
C MET A 138 -11.89 11.63 11.74
N PRO A 139 -11.99 12.92 11.48
CA PRO A 139 -11.22 13.90 12.23
C PRO A 139 -11.82 14.03 13.64
N ILE A 140 -10.95 13.93 14.67
CA ILE A 140 -11.36 14.07 16.07
C ILE A 140 -11.25 15.53 16.49
N ALA A 141 -10.15 16.18 16.12
CA ALA A 141 -9.89 17.56 16.53
C ALA A 141 -9.01 18.29 15.51
N PHE A 142 -9.20 19.58 15.45
CA PHE A 142 -8.39 20.53 14.68
C PHE A 142 -7.73 21.51 15.66
N PRO A 143 -6.71 21.05 16.43
CA PRO A 143 -6.11 21.89 17.47
C PRO A 143 -5.45 23.14 16.90
N ASP A 144 -4.85 23.05 15.70
CA ASP A 144 -4.22 24.19 15.03
C ASP A 144 -3.20 24.91 15.94
N LEU A 145 -2.43 24.11 16.71
CA LEU A 145 -1.60 24.60 17.80
C LEU A 145 -0.09 24.54 17.44
N PRO A 146 0.63 25.65 17.58
CA PRO A 146 2.08 25.63 17.63
C PRO A 146 2.55 25.07 18.97
N LEU A 147 2.98 23.81 19.02
CA LEU A 147 3.53 23.20 20.23
C LEU A 147 4.92 23.73 20.57
N SER A 148 5.66 24.18 19.56
CA SER A 148 6.95 24.86 19.70
C SER A 148 7.25 25.62 18.42
N SER A 149 8.35 26.37 18.39
CA SER A 149 8.83 27.01 17.15
C SER A 149 9.17 26.00 16.05
N LEU A 150 9.29 24.71 16.39
CA LEU A 150 9.70 23.63 15.49
C LEU A 150 8.56 22.66 15.11
N LEU A 151 7.47 22.65 15.88
CA LEU A 151 6.38 21.67 15.74
C LEU A 151 5.02 22.37 15.75
N TYR A 152 4.26 22.16 14.68
CA TYR A 152 2.89 22.63 14.53
C TYR A 152 1.94 21.42 14.36
N LEU A 153 0.99 21.30 15.27
CA LEU A 153 -0.02 20.23 15.26
C LEU A 153 -1.27 20.74 14.54
N LYS A 154 -1.58 20.16 13.41
CA LYS A 154 -2.69 20.59 12.54
C LYS A 154 -3.99 19.87 12.86
N THR A 155 -3.97 18.53 12.77
CA THR A 155 -5.18 17.71 12.94
C THR A 155 -4.87 16.45 13.73
N ILE A 156 -5.87 15.95 14.45
CA ILE A 156 -5.88 14.63 15.08
C ILE A 156 -7.00 13.85 14.45
N ASN A 157 -6.67 12.69 13.87
CA ASN A 157 -7.58 11.86 13.12
C ASN A 157 -7.64 10.46 13.73
N ALA A 158 -8.82 9.84 13.70
CA ALA A 158 -8.98 8.44 13.99
C ALA A 158 -9.53 7.70 12.77
N ALA A 159 -9.27 6.41 12.72
CA ALA A 159 -9.93 5.52 11.79
C ALA A 159 -10.22 4.18 12.45
N VAL A 160 -11.32 3.57 12.04
CA VAL A 160 -11.61 2.16 12.29
C VAL A 160 -11.47 1.42 10.98
N PHE A 161 -10.94 0.21 11.02
CA PHE A 161 -10.72 -0.56 9.82
C PHE A 161 -11.10 -2.03 9.98
N TYR A 162 -11.45 -2.61 8.85
CA TYR A 162 -11.60 -4.04 8.66
C TYR A 162 -10.96 -4.43 7.34
N ASP A 163 -10.05 -5.39 7.38
CA ASP A 163 -9.31 -5.85 6.22
C ASP A 163 -9.48 -7.36 6.07
N TRP A 164 -9.52 -7.78 4.82
CA TRP A 164 -9.58 -9.17 4.45
C TRP A 164 -8.53 -9.48 3.40
N GLY A 165 -7.94 -10.66 3.46
CA GLY A 165 -6.98 -11.13 2.47
C GLY A 165 -7.06 -12.61 2.25
N SER A 166 -6.68 -13.02 1.06
CA SER A 166 -6.58 -14.42 0.67
C SER A 166 -5.26 -14.61 -0.07
N SER A 167 -4.55 -15.65 0.28
CA SER A 167 -3.36 -16.06 -0.44
C SER A 167 -3.44 -17.53 -0.84
N ARG A 168 -2.89 -17.86 -2.00
CA ARG A 168 -2.72 -19.23 -2.47
C ARG A 168 -1.25 -19.51 -2.67
N ASN A 169 -0.79 -20.61 -2.11
CA ASN A 169 0.56 -21.14 -2.31
C ASN A 169 0.48 -22.61 -2.75
N LYS A 170 1.62 -23.28 -2.90
CA LYS A 170 1.70 -24.70 -3.29
C LYS A 170 0.99 -25.65 -2.30
N PHE A 171 0.80 -25.23 -1.06
CA PHE A 171 0.20 -26.04 0.01
C PHE A 171 -1.30 -25.82 0.17
N GLY A 172 -1.87 -24.81 -0.49
CA GLY A 172 -3.29 -24.53 -0.45
C GLY A 172 -3.64 -23.05 -0.41
N LYS A 173 -4.91 -22.77 -0.11
CA LYS A 173 -5.46 -21.41 0.03
C LYS A 173 -5.63 -21.11 1.51
N ALA A 174 -5.14 -19.94 1.94
CA ALA A 174 -5.35 -19.39 3.27
C ALA A 174 -6.10 -18.06 3.18
N THR A 175 -6.95 -17.81 4.15
CA THR A 175 -7.74 -16.58 4.26
C THR A 175 -7.45 -15.93 5.59
N TYR A 176 -7.30 -14.63 5.58
CA TYR A 176 -6.91 -13.82 6.73
C TYR A 176 -7.86 -12.63 6.88
N SER A 177 -8.10 -12.23 8.11
CA SER A 177 -8.81 -10.99 8.38
C SER A 177 -8.21 -10.27 9.57
N SER A 178 -8.24 -8.95 9.54
CA SER A 178 -7.82 -8.10 10.65
C SER A 178 -8.78 -6.93 10.81
N TYR A 179 -8.90 -6.45 12.04
CA TYR A 179 -9.66 -5.24 12.35
C TYR A 179 -8.95 -4.48 13.46
N GLY A 180 -9.21 -3.18 13.51
CA GLY A 180 -8.54 -2.36 14.51
C GLY A 180 -8.83 -0.89 14.37
N ILE A 181 -8.01 -0.10 15.04
CA ILE A 181 -8.11 1.35 15.08
C ILE A 181 -6.77 1.98 14.72
N GLU A 182 -6.84 3.15 14.13
CA GLU A 182 -5.69 4.01 13.85
C GLU A 182 -5.94 5.38 14.49
N LEU A 183 -4.91 5.92 15.13
CA LEU A 183 -4.87 7.29 15.60
C LEU A 183 -3.69 7.97 14.92
N THR A 184 -3.97 9.02 14.16
CA THR A 184 -2.95 9.74 13.40
C THR A 184 -3.04 11.23 13.64
N THR A 185 -1.92 11.92 13.49
CA THR A 185 -1.84 13.36 13.55
C THR A 185 -1.07 13.90 12.37
N ASP A 186 -1.57 14.95 11.75
CA ASP A 186 -0.87 15.67 10.71
C ASP A 186 -0.12 16.86 11.36
N THR A 187 1.20 16.85 11.19
CA THR A 187 2.11 17.81 11.83
C THR A 187 3.03 18.44 10.79
N HIS A 188 3.43 19.67 11.05
CA HIS A 188 4.50 20.34 10.29
C HIS A 188 5.71 20.49 11.19
N PHE A 189 6.86 19.96 10.76
CA PHE A 189 8.14 20.12 11.43
C PHE A 189 8.97 21.21 10.75
N PHE A 190 9.72 21.99 11.51
CA PHE A 190 10.68 22.98 11.02
C PHE A 190 10.11 23.94 9.96
N ARG A 191 8.82 24.26 10.01
CA ARG A 191 8.11 25.07 9.00
C ARG A 191 8.16 24.46 7.58
N LEU A 192 8.36 23.15 7.49
CA LEU A 192 8.28 22.46 6.19
C LEU A 192 6.89 22.63 5.61
N THR A 193 6.82 22.85 4.31
CA THR A 193 5.55 23.01 3.59
C THR A 193 4.74 21.69 3.57
N TYR A 194 5.45 20.56 3.63
CA TYR A 194 4.83 19.24 3.56
C TYR A 194 4.41 18.75 4.94
N PRO A 195 3.14 18.33 5.12
CA PRO A 195 2.71 17.73 6.37
C PRO A 195 3.34 16.35 6.54
N ILE A 196 3.73 16.07 7.78
CA ILE A 196 4.17 14.75 8.21
C ILE A 196 3.04 14.13 9.00
N ARG A 197 2.58 12.97 8.56
CA ARG A 197 1.57 12.19 9.28
C ARG A 197 2.29 11.18 10.18
N LEU A 198 2.01 11.30 11.47
CA LEU A 198 2.47 10.37 12.50
C LEU A 198 1.28 9.68 13.13
N GLY A 199 1.44 8.45 13.56
CA GLY A 199 0.35 7.77 14.25
C GLY A 199 0.71 6.39 14.75
N ILE A 200 -0.27 5.81 15.42
CA ILE A 200 -0.23 4.46 15.95
C ILE A 200 -1.44 3.71 15.38
N ARG A 201 -1.21 2.50 14.95
CA ARG A 201 -2.23 1.53 14.56
C ARG A 201 -2.18 0.37 15.52
N THR A 202 -3.32 -0.07 15.99
CA THR A 202 -3.45 -1.32 16.74
C THR A 202 -4.61 -2.12 16.19
N GLY A 203 -4.46 -3.43 16.18
CA GLY A 203 -5.48 -4.31 15.64
C GLY A 203 -5.32 -5.74 16.09
N TYR A 204 -6.28 -6.55 15.69
CA TYR A 204 -6.35 -7.97 15.98
C TYR A 204 -6.44 -8.76 14.69
N GLU A 205 -5.54 -9.72 14.52
CA GLU A 205 -5.56 -10.70 13.44
C GLU A 205 -6.36 -11.93 13.89
N THR A 206 -7.37 -12.28 13.11
CA THR A 206 -8.31 -13.34 13.48
C THR A 206 -7.72 -14.75 13.31
N GLN A 207 -6.90 -14.97 12.28
CA GLN A 207 -6.35 -16.29 11.93
C GLN A 207 -5.41 -16.82 13.03
N HIS A 208 -4.43 -16.02 13.41
CA HIS A 208 -3.44 -16.40 14.43
C HIS A 208 -3.83 -15.93 15.84
N LYS A 209 -4.99 -15.28 15.99
CA LYS A 209 -5.47 -14.73 17.28
C LYS A 209 -4.43 -13.81 17.93
N LYS A 210 -3.79 -12.97 17.14
CA LYS A 210 -2.67 -12.13 17.58
C LYS A 210 -3.03 -10.66 17.50
N MET A 211 -2.70 -9.91 18.54
CA MET A 211 -2.72 -8.45 18.50
C MET A 211 -1.44 -7.93 17.82
N PHE A 212 -1.56 -6.85 17.07
CA PHE A 212 -0.44 -6.13 16.48
C PHE A 212 -0.53 -4.64 16.79
N ALA A 213 0.62 -3.98 16.81
CA ALA A 213 0.73 -2.54 16.92
C ALA A 213 1.84 -2.04 15.99
N ASP A 214 1.51 -1.06 15.15
CA ASP A 214 2.40 -0.49 14.16
C ASP A 214 2.51 1.02 14.38
N LEU A 215 3.67 1.59 14.09
CA LEU A 215 3.85 3.02 13.95
C LEU A 215 3.54 3.43 12.50
N ILE A 216 2.76 4.49 12.35
CA ILE A 216 2.45 5.09 11.06
C ILE A 216 3.33 6.31 10.88
N PHE A 217 4.07 6.33 9.79
CA PHE A 217 4.86 7.48 9.36
C PHE A 217 4.65 7.71 7.86
N SER A 218 4.29 8.91 7.48
CA SER A 218 4.09 9.28 6.08
C SER A 218 4.40 10.75 5.87
N ILE A 219 5.04 11.08 4.77
CA ILE A 219 5.29 12.45 4.33
C ILE A 219 4.38 12.73 3.14
N GLY A 220 3.51 13.71 3.27
CA GLY A 220 2.60 14.13 2.21
C GLY A 220 3.33 14.97 1.17
N LEU A 221 3.96 14.30 0.20
CA LEU A 221 4.45 14.97 -1.01
C LEU A 221 3.27 15.13 -1.97
N SER A 222 2.58 16.26 -1.92
CA SER A 222 1.65 16.62 -2.99
C SER A 222 2.48 17.07 -4.20
N ILE A 223 2.60 16.19 -5.18
CA ILE A 223 3.09 16.54 -6.52
C ILE A 223 1.93 17.03 -7.35
#